data_0e31e02f4ec2d07cf67c52eff5695caf
#
_entry.id   0e31e02f4ec2d07cf67c52eff5695caf
#
_cell.length_a   1.000
_cell.length_b   1.000
_cell.length_c   1.000
_cell.angle_alpha   90.00
_cell.angle_beta   90.00
_cell.angle_gamma   90.00
#
_symmetry.space_group_name_H-M   'P 1'
#
loop_
_entity.id
_entity.type
_entity.pdbx_description
1 polymer ?
#
loop_
_entity_poly.entity_id
_entity_poly.type
_entity_poly.pdbx_seq_one_letter_code
_entity_poly.pdbx_strand_id
1 'polypeptide(L)'
;MAMADYYEVQDEETSVVSYDISVIPNDFNVMTINSLIESGVISMPTFQRNYVWDRKRASRFIESLILGLPIPQIFLYQIERNKYSIVDGQQRLLTIYFFVKQRFPRSGKRTLLRKIFDENGNIPDSVLSDNEIFQDFKLQFAKQENGDPHPLNNKKYHTLDVAQKSAFDLMPVRCMSIRQNKPEDNGSIYEIFSRLNTGGLNLSPQEIRGCLYRSDFYKMIYALNSEPDWRNLVGKAEEDDKFRDVEVLLRSYALLYDG
;
A
#
# COMPACT_ATOMS: atom_id res chain seq x y z
N MET A 1 -21.22 -56.43 -29.15
CA MET A 1 -19.88 -56.54 -28.47
C MET A 1 -19.25 -55.17 -28.60
N ALA A 2 -19.53 -54.29 -27.65
CA ALA A 2 -19.12 -52.90 -27.67
C ALA A 2 -17.88 -52.77 -26.74
N MET A 3 -16.78 -52.32 -27.30
CA MET A 3 -15.57 -51.95 -26.52
C MET A 3 -15.87 -50.67 -25.77
N ALA A 4 -15.75 -50.72 -24.47
CA ALA A 4 -15.73 -49.53 -23.60
C ALA A 4 -14.31 -49.02 -23.59
N ASP A 5 -14.11 -47.81 -24.15
CA ASP A 5 -12.89 -47.04 -24.00
C ASP A 5 -12.80 -46.50 -22.56
N TYR A 6 -11.86 -47.07 -21.80
CA TYR A 6 -11.44 -46.52 -20.54
C TYR A 6 -10.58 -45.27 -20.80
N TYR A 7 -11.15 -44.06 -20.56
CA TYR A 7 -10.32 -42.87 -20.39
C TYR A 7 -9.60 -42.97 -19.06
N GLU A 8 -8.31 -43.25 -19.11
CA GLU A 8 -7.39 -43.01 -17.98
C GLU A 8 -7.33 -41.51 -17.74
N VAL A 9 -7.94 -41.07 -16.65
CA VAL A 9 -7.71 -39.74 -16.10
C VAL A 9 -6.29 -39.76 -15.54
N GLN A 10 -5.36 -39.16 -16.27
CA GLN A 10 -4.04 -38.87 -15.72
C GLN A 10 -4.24 -37.87 -14.60
N ASP A 11 -4.07 -38.32 -13.36
CA ASP A 11 -3.89 -37.44 -12.20
C ASP A 11 -2.63 -36.61 -12.47
N GLU A 12 -2.80 -35.35 -12.89
CA GLU A 12 -1.74 -34.37 -12.85
C GLU A 12 -1.29 -34.27 -11.38
N GLU A 13 -0.14 -34.87 -11.05
CA GLU A 13 0.54 -34.63 -9.79
C GLU A 13 0.73 -33.11 -9.64
N THR A 14 -0.13 -32.48 -8.87
CA THR A 14 0.05 -31.10 -8.44
C THR A 14 1.32 -31.07 -7.58
N SER A 15 2.45 -30.76 -8.21
CA SER A 15 3.70 -30.54 -7.49
C SER A 15 3.48 -29.44 -6.47
N VAL A 16 3.57 -29.77 -5.18
CA VAL A 16 3.52 -28.78 -4.10
C VAL A 16 4.74 -27.88 -4.26
N VAL A 17 4.50 -26.66 -4.77
CA VAL A 17 5.57 -25.66 -4.89
C VAL A 17 6.00 -25.26 -3.48
N SER A 18 7.22 -25.63 -3.10
CA SER A 18 7.83 -25.25 -1.83
C SER A 18 8.45 -23.86 -1.98
N TYR A 19 8.01 -22.92 -1.15
CA TYR A 19 8.54 -21.54 -1.12
C TYR A 19 9.57 -21.40 0.00
N ASP A 20 10.80 -20.97 -0.35
CA ASP A 20 11.87 -20.71 0.62
C ASP A 20 11.78 -19.28 1.15
N ILE A 21 10.88 -19.08 2.10
CA ILE A 21 10.60 -17.80 2.73
C ILE A 21 10.74 -17.86 4.24
N SER A 22 11.18 -16.77 4.83
CA SER A 22 11.17 -16.55 6.28
C SER A 22 10.16 -15.45 6.63
N VAL A 23 9.33 -15.69 7.65
CA VAL A 23 8.37 -14.71 8.16
C VAL A 23 8.75 -14.41 9.61
N ILE A 24 9.07 -13.16 9.89
CA ILE A 24 9.55 -12.71 11.21
C ILE A 24 8.54 -11.70 11.77
N PRO A 25 7.93 -11.97 12.92
CA PRO A 25 7.07 -11.00 13.59
C PRO A 25 7.91 -9.87 14.18
N ASN A 26 7.45 -8.63 14.00
CA ASN A 26 8.02 -7.43 14.59
C ASN A 26 6.88 -6.58 15.13
N ASP A 27 6.89 -6.29 16.43
CA ASP A 27 5.93 -5.37 17.02
C ASP A 27 6.60 -4.01 17.19
N PHE A 28 6.17 -3.03 16.39
CA PHE A 28 6.63 -1.65 16.49
C PHE A 28 5.54 -0.80 17.15
N ASN A 29 5.92 0.23 17.89
CA ASN A 29 4.96 1.25 18.27
C ASN A 29 4.74 2.25 17.12
N VAL A 30 3.67 3.03 17.23
CA VAL A 30 3.29 4.02 16.20
C VAL A 30 4.43 4.99 15.89
N MET A 31 5.15 5.47 16.92
CA MET A 31 6.25 6.42 16.71
C MET A 31 7.45 5.79 16.01
N THR A 32 7.77 4.55 16.33
CA THR A 32 8.81 3.80 15.59
C THR A 32 8.43 3.64 14.12
N ILE A 33 7.19 3.26 13.83
CA ILE A 33 6.70 3.16 12.45
C ILE A 33 6.82 4.50 11.72
N ASN A 34 6.37 5.58 12.34
CA ASN A 34 6.51 6.91 11.74
C ASN A 34 7.96 7.25 11.41
N SER A 35 8.89 6.99 12.34
CA SER A 35 10.32 7.20 12.12
C SER A 35 10.89 6.33 10.99
N LEU A 36 10.47 5.06 10.89
CA LEU A 36 10.89 4.18 9.80
C LEU A 36 10.39 4.63 8.42
N ILE A 37 9.21 5.25 8.36
CA ILE A 37 8.67 5.86 7.13
C ILE A 37 9.47 7.13 6.79
N GLU A 38 9.70 8.02 7.76
CA GLU A 38 10.43 9.27 7.57
C GLU A 38 11.87 9.05 7.09
N SER A 39 12.53 8.03 7.65
CA SER A 39 13.90 7.67 7.27
C SER A 39 13.99 6.87 5.96
N GLY A 40 12.87 6.52 5.33
CA GLY A 40 12.84 5.72 4.09
C GLY A 40 13.19 4.25 4.29
N VAL A 41 13.30 3.77 5.55
CA VAL A 41 13.47 2.35 5.87
C VAL A 41 12.25 1.54 5.44
N ILE A 42 11.04 2.07 5.70
CA ILE A 42 9.81 1.56 5.11
C ILE A 42 9.49 2.43 3.90
N SER A 43 9.68 1.88 2.70
CA SER A 43 9.37 2.56 1.46
C SER A 43 7.95 2.26 1.01
N MET A 44 7.30 3.30 0.47
CA MET A 44 6.02 3.16 -0.22
C MET A 44 6.30 2.67 -1.64
N PRO A 45 5.76 1.52 -2.06
CA PRO A 45 5.97 1.07 -3.43
C PRO A 45 5.25 1.97 -4.44
N THR A 46 5.92 2.26 -5.55
CA THR A 46 5.45 3.10 -6.69
C THR A 46 4.14 2.64 -7.31
N PHE A 47 3.85 1.38 -7.21
CA PHE A 47 2.78 0.65 -7.88
C PHE A 47 1.63 0.26 -6.93
N GLN A 48 1.73 0.61 -5.64
CA GLN A 48 0.56 0.47 -4.76
C GLN A 48 -0.39 1.64 -4.98
N ARG A 49 -1.67 1.39 -4.67
CA ARG A 49 -2.74 2.38 -4.81
C ARG A 49 -2.36 3.73 -4.23
N ASN A 50 -2.90 4.76 -4.83
CA ASN A 50 -2.97 6.07 -4.19
C ASN A 50 -3.55 5.95 -2.78
N TYR A 51 -3.25 6.90 -1.91
CA TYR A 51 -3.96 7.00 -0.64
C TYR A 51 -5.44 7.28 -0.91
N VAL A 52 -6.33 6.30 -0.64
CA VAL A 52 -7.74 6.37 -1.02
C VAL A 52 -8.70 6.59 0.16
N TRP A 53 -8.23 6.45 1.41
CA TRP A 53 -9.10 6.68 2.56
C TRP A 53 -9.58 8.12 2.62
N ASP A 54 -10.87 8.29 2.91
CA ASP A 54 -11.42 9.58 3.27
C ASP A 54 -11.06 9.94 4.72
N ARG A 55 -11.34 11.18 5.11
CA ARG A 55 -11.03 11.68 6.45
C ARG A 55 -11.81 10.93 7.54
N LYS A 56 -13.06 10.52 7.28
CA LYS A 56 -13.87 9.80 8.26
C LYS A 56 -13.27 8.42 8.56
N ARG A 57 -12.89 7.68 7.51
CA ARG A 57 -12.24 6.37 7.66
C ARG A 57 -10.89 6.48 8.36
N ALA A 58 -10.08 7.45 7.94
CA ALA A 58 -8.80 7.75 8.58
C ALA A 58 -8.98 8.10 10.07
N SER A 59 -9.99 8.91 10.41
CA SER A 59 -10.28 9.30 11.80
C SER A 59 -10.67 8.10 12.67
N ARG A 60 -11.51 7.19 12.18
CA ARG A 60 -11.88 5.97 12.90
C ARG A 60 -10.67 5.06 13.15
N PHE A 61 -9.74 5.00 12.21
CA PHE A 61 -8.52 4.23 12.41
C PHE A 61 -7.62 4.87 13.48
N ILE A 62 -7.44 6.20 13.47
CA ILE A 62 -6.70 6.92 14.53
C ILE A 62 -7.37 6.74 15.88
N GLU A 63 -8.69 6.80 15.95
CA GLU A 63 -9.46 6.52 17.17
C GLU A 63 -9.16 5.12 17.70
N SER A 64 -9.17 4.10 16.84
CA SER A 64 -8.85 2.73 17.24
C SER A 64 -7.46 2.63 17.86
N LEU A 65 -6.46 3.35 17.34
CA LEU A 65 -5.12 3.41 17.91
C LEU A 65 -5.10 4.10 19.28
N ILE A 66 -5.81 5.21 19.44
CA ILE A 66 -5.91 5.94 20.72
C ILE A 66 -6.62 5.10 21.79
N LEU A 67 -7.65 4.34 21.40
CA LEU A 67 -8.42 3.48 22.30
C LEU A 67 -7.76 2.12 22.58
N GLY A 68 -6.61 1.83 21.96
CA GLY A 68 -5.93 0.55 22.12
C GLY A 68 -6.68 -0.64 21.49
N LEU A 69 -7.56 -0.39 20.51
CA LEU A 69 -8.30 -1.44 19.84
C LEU A 69 -7.39 -2.23 18.89
N PRO A 70 -7.60 -3.56 18.75
CA PRO A 70 -6.80 -4.36 17.84
C PRO A 70 -6.99 -3.90 16.40
N ILE A 71 -5.89 -3.76 15.69
CA ILE A 71 -5.86 -3.44 14.27
C ILE A 71 -5.31 -4.62 13.47
N PRO A 72 -5.70 -4.79 12.19
CA PRO A 72 -5.09 -5.80 11.35
C PRO A 72 -3.59 -5.60 11.23
N GLN A 73 -2.84 -6.70 11.25
CA GLN A 73 -1.37 -6.68 11.12
C GLN A 73 -0.92 -6.09 9.79
N ILE A 74 0.30 -5.54 9.78
CA ILE A 74 0.95 -5.00 8.61
C ILE A 74 1.90 -6.06 8.03
N PHE A 75 1.94 -6.19 6.71
CA PHE A 75 2.90 -7.07 6.06
C PHE A 75 3.96 -6.24 5.31
N LEU A 76 5.22 -6.52 5.62
CA LEU A 76 6.39 -5.87 5.04
C LEU A 76 7.23 -6.91 4.30
N TYR A 77 7.73 -6.58 3.14
CA TYR A 77 8.71 -7.40 2.42
C TYR A 77 10.09 -6.78 2.60
N GLN A 78 11.04 -7.56 3.07
CA GLN A 78 12.42 -7.13 3.23
C GLN A 78 13.14 -7.18 1.87
N ILE A 79 13.41 -6.00 1.28
CA ILE A 79 14.13 -5.86 0.01
C ILE A 79 15.62 -6.06 0.25
N GLU A 80 16.15 -5.41 1.28
CA GLU A 80 17.55 -5.40 1.69
C GLU A 80 17.63 -5.31 3.20
N ARG A 81 18.83 -5.39 3.75
CA ARG A 81 19.04 -5.16 5.18
C ARG A 81 18.53 -3.77 5.57
N ASN A 82 17.61 -3.70 6.52
CA ASN A 82 16.97 -2.46 6.99
C ASN A 82 16.24 -1.67 5.90
N LYS A 83 15.69 -2.34 4.90
CA LYS A 83 14.87 -1.72 3.86
C LYS A 83 13.67 -2.60 3.54
N TYR A 84 12.49 -2.05 3.73
CA TYR A 84 11.24 -2.78 3.61
C TYR A 84 10.31 -2.11 2.60
N SER A 85 9.58 -2.93 1.86
CA SER A 85 8.46 -2.52 1.03
C SER A 85 7.16 -2.96 1.68
N ILE A 86 6.13 -2.15 1.62
CA ILE A 86 4.83 -2.51 2.18
C ILE A 86 4.15 -3.52 1.25
N VAL A 87 3.69 -4.64 1.81
CA VAL A 87 2.87 -5.65 1.13
C VAL A 87 1.40 -5.39 1.36
N ASP A 88 1.02 -5.25 2.64
CA ASP A 88 -0.33 -4.86 3.06
C ASP A 88 -0.25 -3.89 4.24
N GLY A 89 -1.25 -3.02 4.32
CA GLY A 89 -1.37 -2.01 5.37
C GLY A 89 -0.95 -0.61 4.96
N GLN A 90 -0.67 -0.34 3.67
CA GLN A 90 -0.26 0.98 3.18
C GLN A 90 -1.18 2.11 3.65
N GLN A 91 -2.49 1.95 3.52
CA GLN A 91 -3.46 2.98 3.93
C GLN A 91 -3.37 3.28 5.43
N ARG A 92 -3.12 2.25 6.24
CA ARG A 92 -2.94 2.35 7.70
C ARG A 92 -1.65 3.10 8.04
N LEU A 93 -0.54 2.71 7.43
CA LEU A 93 0.76 3.35 7.64
C LEU A 93 0.76 4.80 7.19
N LEU A 94 0.21 5.10 6.02
CA LEU A 94 0.07 6.47 5.53
C LEU A 94 -0.86 7.31 6.42
N THR A 95 -1.92 6.73 6.98
CA THR A 95 -2.80 7.44 7.91
C THR A 95 -2.06 7.83 9.20
N ILE A 96 -1.25 6.93 9.76
CA ILE A 96 -0.38 7.24 10.91
C ILE A 96 0.55 8.39 10.56
N TYR A 97 1.28 8.28 9.46
CA TYR A 97 2.23 9.29 9.01
C TYR A 97 1.56 10.65 8.82
N PHE A 98 0.46 10.73 8.08
CA PHE A 98 -0.25 11.98 7.84
C PHE A 98 -0.84 12.58 9.11
N PHE A 99 -1.28 11.76 10.06
CA PHE A 99 -1.79 12.25 11.34
C PHE A 99 -0.70 12.86 12.21
N VAL A 100 0.46 12.20 12.31
CA VAL A 100 1.63 12.73 13.03
C VAL A 100 2.13 14.03 12.37
N LYS A 101 2.19 14.08 11.04
CA LYS A 101 2.52 15.29 10.27
C LYS A 101 1.40 16.32 10.25
N GLN A 102 0.21 15.99 10.77
CA GLN A 102 -0.98 16.85 10.83
C GLN A 102 -1.46 17.36 9.46
N ARG A 103 -1.14 16.60 8.42
CA ARG A 103 -1.43 16.94 7.03
C ARG A 103 -2.23 15.82 6.38
N PHE A 104 -3.38 16.16 5.80
CA PHE A 104 -4.26 15.21 5.11
C PHE A 104 -4.28 15.52 3.62
N PRO A 105 -3.98 14.55 2.73
CA PRO A 105 -3.90 14.81 1.30
C PRO A 105 -5.27 15.14 0.70
N ARG A 106 -5.30 16.12 -0.19
CA ARG A 106 -6.49 16.45 -0.97
C ARG A 106 -6.74 15.36 -2.03
N SER A 107 -8.00 15.00 -2.26
CA SER A 107 -8.38 13.89 -3.14
C SER A 107 -7.78 14.01 -4.55
N GLY A 108 -7.83 15.18 -5.17
CA GLY A 108 -7.29 15.43 -6.51
C GLY A 108 -5.76 15.47 -6.62
N LYS A 109 -5.00 15.34 -5.51
CA LYS A 109 -3.53 15.40 -5.51
C LYS A 109 -2.86 14.08 -5.14
N ARG A 110 -3.62 13.03 -4.99
CA ARG A 110 -3.13 11.72 -4.51
C ARG A 110 -2.18 11.03 -5.48
N THR A 111 -2.43 11.16 -6.77
CA THR A 111 -1.51 10.65 -7.83
C THR A 111 -0.19 11.40 -7.81
N LEU A 112 -0.22 12.73 -7.64
CA LEU A 112 0.99 13.54 -7.49
C LEU A 112 1.82 13.11 -6.28
N LEU A 113 1.18 12.85 -5.14
CA LEU A 113 1.86 12.39 -3.93
C LEU A 113 2.56 11.05 -4.13
N ARG A 114 1.95 10.14 -4.88
CA ARG A 114 2.60 8.88 -5.25
C ARG A 114 3.88 9.15 -6.02
N LYS A 115 3.85 9.98 -7.06
CA LYS A 115 5.05 10.34 -7.85
C LYS A 115 6.15 10.93 -6.97
N ILE A 116 5.79 11.82 -6.03
CA ILE A 116 6.74 12.42 -5.08
C ILE A 116 7.38 11.36 -4.18
N PHE A 117 6.59 10.41 -3.65
CA PHE A 117 7.13 9.29 -2.88
C PHE A 117 8.09 8.42 -3.70
N ASP A 118 7.76 8.22 -4.97
CA ASP A 118 8.57 7.41 -5.88
C ASP A 118 9.94 8.02 -6.14
N GLU A 119 9.97 9.32 -6.34
CA GLU A 119 11.19 10.07 -6.67
C GLU A 119 12.09 10.27 -5.45
N ASN A 120 11.51 10.52 -4.28
CA ASN A 120 12.24 10.97 -3.09
C ASN A 120 12.32 9.90 -1.98
N GLY A 121 11.55 8.80 -2.08
CA GLY A 121 11.44 7.79 -1.01
C GLY A 121 10.61 8.26 0.20
N ASN A 122 10.32 9.56 0.32
CA ASN A 122 9.49 10.19 1.34
C ASN A 122 8.77 11.42 0.77
N ILE A 123 7.94 12.09 1.58
CA ILE A 123 7.36 13.38 1.20
C ILE A 123 8.20 14.49 1.82
N PRO A 124 8.85 15.36 1.01
CA PRO A 124 9.60 16.50 1.50
C PRO A 124 8.73 17.46 2.33
N ASP A 125 9.31 18.10 3.34
CA ASP A 125 8.57 19.07 4.20
C ASP A 125 8.01 20.26 3.42
N SER A 126 8.67 20.68 2.34
CA SER A 126 8.16 21.71 1.42
C SER A 126 6.83 21.31 0.79
N VAL A 127 6.69 20.05 0.39
CA VAL A 127 5.45 19.49 -0.17
C VAL A 127 4.39 19.29 0.90
N LEU A 128 4.76 18.81 2.10
CA LEU A 128 3.84 18.69 3.23
C LEU A 128 3.25 20.05 3.63
N SER A 129 4.01 21.14 3.49
CA SER A 129 3.59 22.49 3.81
C SER A 129 2.66 23.12 2.76
N ASP A 130 2.61 22.54 1.55
CA ASP A 130 1.79 23.07 0.45
C ASP A 130 0.29 22.83 0.70
N ASN A 131 -0.47 23.92 0.81
CA ASN A 131 -1.92 23.88 1.02
C ASN A 131 -2.73 23.51 -0.22
N GLU A 132 -2.13 23.56 -1.42
CA GLU A 132 -2.77 23.06 -2.64
C GLU A 132 -2.78 21.53 -2.70
N ILE A 133 -1.81 20.91 -2.03
CA ILE A 133 -1.65 19.44 -2.00
C ILE A 133 -2.28 18.86 -0.73
N PHE A 134 -2.09 19.53 0.39
CA PHE A 134 -2.54 19.08 1.70
C PHE A 134 -3.52 20.05 2.37
N GLN A 135 -4.21 19.56 3.35
CA GLN A 135 -5.02 20.32 4.29
C GLN A 135 -4.74 19.81 5.70
N ASP A 136 -5.15 20.55 6.72
CA ASP A 136 -5.01 20.10 8.10
C ASP A 136 -5.67 18.74 8.33
N PHE A 137 -4.98 17.82 9.00
CA PHE A 137 -5.58 16.58 9.45
C PHE A 137 -6.25 16.81 10.81
N LYS A 138 -7.52 17.20 10.77
CA LYS A 138 -8.43 17.22 11.92
C LYS A 138 -9.27 15.97 11.89
N LEU A 139 -9.37 15.25 13.01
CA LEU A 139 -10.26 14.09 13.14
C LEU A 139 -11.71 14.51 12.89
N GLN A 140 -12.46 13.66 12.20
CA GLN A 140 -13.82 13.93 11.78
C GLN A 140 -14.76 12.81 12.22
N PHE A 141 -15.66 13.14 13.14
CA PHE A 141 -16.68 12.23 13.66
C PHE A 141 -18.07 12.86 13.57
N ALA A 142 -19.09 12.01 13.50
CA ALA A 142 -20.46 12.42 13.70
C ALA A 142 -20.71 12.80 15.17
N LYS A 143 -21.78 13.50 15.44
CA LYS A 143 -22.27 13.67 16.81
C LYS A 143 -22.67 12.32 17.40
N GLN A 144 -22.57 12.19 18.71
CA GLN A 144 -23.01 11.02 19.45
C GLN A 144 -24.56 10.95 19.46
N GLU A 145 -25.11 9.82 19.85
CA GLU A 145 -26.57 9.60 19.90
C GLU A 145 -27.31 10.60 20.83
N ASN A 146 -26.62 11.05 21.88
CA ASN A 146 -27.12 12.08 22.80
C ASN A 146 -27.04 13.51 22.25
N GLY A 147 -26.51 13.69 21.01
CA GLY A 147 -26.34 14.99 20.35
C GLY A 147 -25.02 15.71 20.68
N ASP A 148 -24.24 15.20 21.63
CA ASP A 148 -22.94 15.77 22.00
C ASP A 148 -21.88 15.58 20.92
N PRO A 149 -20.89 16.48 20.81
CA PRO A 149 -19.75 16.28 19.91
C PRO A 149 -18.90 15.13 20.39
N HIS A 150 -18.39 14.33 19.43
CA HIS A 150 -17.45 13.27 19.74
C HIS A 150 -16.17 13.84 20.40
N PRO A 151 -15.63 13.25 21.50
CA PRO A 151 -14.48 13.80 22.25
C PRO A 151 -13.22 14.05 21.42
N LEU A 152 -13.01 13.24 20.36
CA LEU A 152 -11.87 13.37 19.45
C LEU A 152 -12.21 14.22 18.22
N ASN A 153 -13.46 14.70 18.05
CA ASN A 153 -13.80 15.49 16.87
C ASN A 153 -13.00 16.79 16.80
N ASN A 154 -12.50 17.13 15.60
CA ASN A 154 -11.63 18.28 15.32
C ASN A 154 -10.25 18.26 16.01
N LYS A 155 -9.89 17.21 16.77
CA LYS A 155 -8.54 17.09 17.32
C LYS A 155 -7.53 16.82 16.22
N LYS A 156 -6.32 17.37 16.40
CA LYS A 156 -5.08 17.10 15.64
C LYS A 156 -4.12 16.36 16.57
N TYR A 157 -3.05 15.80 16.04
CA TYR A 157 -2.04 15.10 16.82
C TYR A 157 -1.50 15.95 17.98
N HIS A 158 -1.17 17.25 17.75
CA HIS A 158 -0.66 18.13 18.79
C HIS A 158 -1.73 18.62 19.79
N THR A 159 -3.03 18.47 19.47
CA THR A 159 -4.14 18.85 20.36
C THR A 159 -4.72 17.69 21.16
N LEU A 160 -4.15 16.49 20.99
CA LEU A 160 -4.42 15.36 21.89
C LEU A 160 -3.92 15.71 23.30
N ASP A 161 -4.66 15.31 24.32
CA ASP A 161 -4.15 15.40 25.68
C ASP A 161 -3.01 14.38 25.91
N VAL A 162 -2.31 14.51 27.03
CA VAL A 162 -1.11 13.70 27.34
C VAL A 162 -1.44 12.20 27.32
N ALA A 163 -2.59 11.79 27.88
CA ALA A 163 -2.99 10.39 27.93
C ALA A 163 -3.31 9.85 26.54
N GLN A 164 -4.10 10.58 25.74
CA GLN A 164 -4.44 10.23 24.36
C GLN A 164 -3.20 10.14 23.47
N LYS A 165 -2.30 11.11 23.62
CA LYS A 165 -1.06 11.14 22.85
C LYS A 165 -0.15 9.97 23.22
N SER A 166 0.06 9.70 24.51
CA SER A 166 0.84 8.54 24.94
C SER A 166 0.23 7.21 24.50
N ALA A 167 -1.10 7.07 24.61
CA ALA A 167 -1.80 5.88 24.14
C ALA A 167 -1.58 5.66 22.62
N PHE A 168 -1.67 6.71 21.83
CA PHE A 168 -1.43 6.65 20.39
C PHE A 168 0.04 6.34 20.06
N ASP A 169 0.99 7.08 20.67
CA ASP A 169 2.42 6.99 20.35
C ASP A 169 2.99 5.60 20.68
N LEU A 170 2.54 5.02 21.81
CA LEU A 170 3.01 3.73 22.30
C LEU A 170 2.19 2.55 21.82
N MET A 171 1.08 2.79 21.09
CA MET A 171 0.23 1.72 20.56
C MET A 171 1.05 0.73 19.73
N PRO A 172 1.08 -0.57 20.11
CA PRO A 172 1.78 -1.58 19.33
C PRO A 172 1.06 -1.85 18.01
N VAL A 173 1.82 -1.83 16.94
CA VAL A 173 1.40 -2.20 15.59
C VAL A 173 2.16 -3.45 15.19
N ARG A 174 1.42 -4.56 15.07
CA ARG A 174 2.01 -5.83 14.66
C ARG A 174 2.39 -5.79 13.20
N CYS A 175 3.66 -6.06 12.91
CA CYS A 175 4.20 -6.18 11.58
C CYS A 175 4.75 -7.59 11.36
N MET A 176 4.52 -8.14 10.17
CA MET A 176 5.11 -9.39 9.72
C MET A 176 6.11 -9.05 8.62
N SER A 177 7.40 -9.25 8.87
CA SER A 177 8.45 -9.09 7.87
C SER A 177 8.66 -10.38 7.12
N ILE A 178 8.46 -10.35 5.82
CA ILE A 178 8.64 -11.47 4.91
C ILE A 178 9.97 -11.29 4.20
N ARG A 179 10.80 -12.30 4.22
CA ARG A 179 12.07 -12.35 3.52
C ARG A 179 12.13 -13.59 2.64
N GLN A 180 12.55 -13.42 1.41
CA GLN A 180 12.89 -14.52 0.52
C GLN A 180 14.34 -14.93 0.77
N ASN A 181 14.58 -16.24 0.97
CA ASN A 181 15.91 -16.74 1.24
C ASN A 181 16.71 -16.99 -0.04
N LYS A 182 16.02 -17.34 -1.15
CA LYS A 182 16.63 -17.53 -2.48
C LYS A 182 16.17 -16.43 -3.43
N PRO A 183 17.08 -15.57 -3.93
CA PRO A 183 16.71 -14.41 -4.77
C PRO A 183 16.06 -14.77 -6.12
N GLU A 184 16.25 -15.99 -6.60
CA GLU A 184 15.85 -16.41 -7.95
C GLU A 184 14.38 -16.85 -8.05
N ASP A 185 13.68 -17.05 -6.91
CA ASP A 185 12.30 -17.50 -6.88
C ASP A 185 11.30 -16.33 -6.76
N ASN A 186 11.16 -15.54 -7.83
CA ASN A 186 10.19 -14.44 -7.85
C ASN A 186 8.72 -14.89 -7.80
N GLY A 187 8.44 -16.16 -8.06
CA GLY A 187 7.08 -16.73 -8.01
C GLY A 187 6.51 -16.80 -6.61
N SER A 188 7.33 -17.09 -5.60
CA SER A 188 6.91 -17.22 -4.21
C SER A 188 6.38 -15.91 -3.63
N ILE A 189 6.99 -14.80 -3.98
CA ILE A 189 6.56 -13.48 -3.51
C ILE A 189 5.22 -13.09 -4.13
N TYR A 190 5.04 -13.36 -5.44
CA TYR A 190 3.77 -13.11 -6.12
C TYR A 190 2.62 -13.84 -5.44
N GLU A 191 2.80 -15.11 -5.12
CA GLU A 191 1.79 -15.94 -4.48
C GLU A 191 1.46 -15.44 -3.08
N ILE A 192 2.45 -15.02 -2.29
CA ILE A 192 2.24 -14.44 -0.96
C ILE A 192 1.41 -13.16 -1.06
N PHE A 193 1.80 -12.25 -1.97
CA PHE A 193 1.05 -11.00 -2.18
C PHE A 193 -0.39 -11.28 -2.61
N SER A 194 -0.59 -12.24 -3.52
CA SER A 194 -1.91 -12.64 -3.99
C SER A 194 -2.77 -13.16 -2.84
N ARG A 195 -2.24 -14.06 -2.01
CA ARG A 195 -2.97 -14.68 -0.89
C ARG A 195 -3.24 -13.71 0.26
N LEU A 196 -2.28 -12.85 0.61
CA LEU A 196 -2.47 -11.86 1.68
C LEU A 196 -3.52 -10.81 1.34
N ASN A 197 -3.69 -10.49 0.05
CA ASN A 197 -4.68 -9.52 -0.40
C ASN A 197 -6.12 -10.04 -0.46
N THR A 198 -6.37 -11.32 -0.24
CA THR A 198 -7.73 -11.91 -0.32
C THR A 198 -8.68 -11.44 0.79
N GLY A 199 -8.17 -10.79 1.84
CA GLY A 199 -8.96 -10.32 3.00
C GLY A 199 -9.36 -8.84 3.00
N GLY A 200 -9.02 -8.05 1.97
CA GLY A 200 -9.25 -6.59 1.95
C GLY A 200 -9.65 -6.04 0.58
N LEU A 201 -9.27 -4.79 0.29
CA LEU A 201 -9.34 -4.23 -1.05
C LEU A 201 -8.22 -4.86 -1.89
N ASN A 202 -8.54 -5.89 -2.65
CA ASN A 202 -7.58 -6.70 -3.41
C ASN A 202 -6.72 -5.84 -4.35
N LEU A 203 -5.39 -6.05 -4.31
CA LEU A 203 -4.50 -5.54 -5.35
C LEU A 203 -4.82 -6.26 -6.67
N SER A 204 -4.79 -5.53 -7.77
CA SER A 204 -4.89 -6.13 -9.09
C SER A 204 -3.61 -6.94 -9.39
N PRO A 205 -3.65 -7.92 -10.29
CA PRO A 205 -2.46 -8.64 -10.73
C PRO A 205 -1.35 -7.70 -11.20
N GLN A 206 -1.70 -6.56 -11.80
CA GLN A 206 -0.73 -5.57 -12.26
C GLN A 206 -0.08 -4.80 -11.10
N GLU A 207 -0.84 -4.46 -10.05
CA GLU A 207 -0.29 -3.88 -8.83
C GLU A 207 0.71 -4.83 -8.16
N ILE A 208 0.40 -6.13 -8.13
CA ILE A 208 1.31 -7.15 -7.58
C ILE A 208 2.58 -7.28 -8.44
N ARG A 209 2.46 -7.35 -9.77
CA ARG A 209 3.64 -7.38 -10.67
C ARG A 209 4.55 -6.18 -10.49
N GLY A 210 3.98 -4.98 -10.38
CA GLY A 210 4.74 -3.77 -10.09
C GLY A 210 5.51 -3.85 -8.76
N CYS A 211 4.97 -4.54 -7.72
CA CYS A 211 5.65 -4.77 -6.45
C CYS A 211 6.93 -5.58 -6.62
N LEU A 212 6.89 -6.58 -7.47
CA LEU A 212 7.91 -7.61 -7.57
C LEU A 212 9.04 -7.27 -8.54
N TYR A 213 8.67 -6.66 -9.66
CA TYR A 213 9.60 -6.42 -10.77
C TYR A 213 10.01 -4.95 -10.86
N ARG A 214 10.77 -4.48 -9.85
CA ARG A 214 11.41 -3.16 -9.90
C ARG A 214 12.54 -3.19 -10.93
N SER A 215 12.31 -2.59 -12.10
CA SER A 215 13.31 -2.48 -13.15
C SER A 215 13.19 -1.13 -13.85
N ASP A 216 14.24 -0.73 -14.54
CA ASP A 216 14.19 0.49 -15.37
C ASP A 216 13.17 0.36 -16.50
N PHE A 217 12.89 -0.86 -16.96
CA PHE A 217 11.80 -1.14 -17.88
C PHE A 217 10.44 -0.73 -17.29
N TYR A 218 10.14 -1.11 -16.04
CA TYR A 218 8.89 -0.69 -15.39
C TYR A 218 8.82 0.82 -15.19
N LYS A 219 9.93 1.48 -14.83
CA LYS A 219 9.97 2.95 -14.75
C LYS A 219 9.64 3.59 -16.09
N MET A 220 10.20 3.05 -17.17
CA MET A 220 9.90 3.49 -18.54
C MET A 220 8.41 3.30 -18.87
N ILE A 221 7.82 2.16 -18.57
CA ILE A 221 6.39 1.88 -18.80
C ILE A 221 5.51 2.87 -18.03
N TYR A 222 5.83 3.19 -16.77
CA TYR A 222 5.10 4.19 -15.99
C TYR A 222 5.26 5.60 -16.56
N ALA A 223 6.45 5.97 -17.05
CA ALA A 223 6.66 7.24 -17.73
C ALA A 223 5.83 7.33 -19.02
N LEU A 224 5.84 6.27 -19.84
CA LEU A 224 5.02 6.19 -21.05
C LEU A 224 3.52 6.27 -20.75
N ASN A 225 3.09 5.72 -19.61
CA ASN A 225 1.69 5.79 -19.21
C ASN A 225 1.20 7.23 -18.96
N SER A 226 2.09 8.15 -18.64
CA SER A 226 1.80 9.57 -18.42
C SER A 226 1.89 10.41 -19.71
N GLU A 227 2.41 9.86 -20.82
CA GLU A 227 2.61 10.59 -22.06
C GLU A 227 1.30 11.03 -22.71
N PRO A 228 1.18 12.27 -23.21
CA PRO A 228 -0.04 12.82 -23.80
C PRO A 228 -0.58 11.97 -24.95
N ASP A 229 0.30 11.45 -25.82
CA ASP A 229 -0.10 10.65 -26.98
C ASP A 229 -0.74 9.33 -26.52
N TRP A 230 -0.18 8.68 -25.50
CA TRP A 230 -0.77 7.50 -24.89
C TRP A 230 -2.11 7.81 -24.22
N ARG A 231 -2.20 8.92 -23.48
CA ARG A 231 -3.46 9.36 -22.84
C ARG A 231 -4.56 9.61 -23.88
N ASN A 232 -4.22 10.21 -25.01
CA ASN A 232 -5.13 10.41 -26.13
C ASN A 232 -5.59 9.07 -26.74
N LEU A 233 -4.67 8.12 -26.93
CA LEU A 233 -4.98 6.79 -27.46
C LEU A 233 -5.94 6.01 -26.57
N VAL A 234 -5.73 6.05 -25.25
CA VAL A 234 -6.59 5.38 -24.26
C VAL A 234 -7.92 6.11 -24.05
N GLY A 235 -8.03 7.37 -24.50
CA GLY A 235 -9.23 8.19 -24.35
C GLY A 235 -9.48 8.66 -22.91
N LYS A 236 -8.45 8.72 -22.08
CA LYS A 236 -8.51 9.16 -20.66
C LYS A 236 -7.35 10.08 -20.36
N ALA A 237 -7.66 11.29 -19.89
CA ALA A 237 -6.63 12.26 -19.51
C ALA A 237 -5.86 11.83 -18.24
N GLU A 238 -6.52 11.14 -17.30
CA GLU A 238 -5.94 10.70 -16.04
C GLU A 238 -5.55 9.22 -16.08
N GLU A 239 -4.52 8.87 -15.31
CA GLU A 239 -4.06 7.49 -15.14
C GLU A 239 -5.11 6.66 -14.38
N ASP A 240 -5.21 5.36 -14.70
CA ASP A 240 -6.13 4.45 -14.01
C ASP A 240 -5.60 4.11 -12.61
N ASP A 241 -6.42 4.30 -11.58
CA ASP A 241 -6.07 4.03 -10.17
C ASP A 241 -5.66 2.57 -9.90
N LYS A 242 -6.03 1.64 -10.77
CA LYS A 242 -5.70 0.21 -10.69
C LYS A 242 -4.68 -0.24 -11.75
N PHE A 243 -4.03 0.71 -12.44
CA PHE A 243 -3.02 0.44 -13.47
C PHE A 243 -3.45 -0.45 -14.64
N ARG A 244 -4.75 -0.44 -14.99
CA ARG A 244 -5.24 -1.19 -16.16
C ARG A 244 -4.66 -0.69 -17.47
N ASP A 245 -4.40 0.61 -17.56
CA ASP A 245 -3.72 1.25 -18.69
C ASP A 245 -2.24 0.82 -18.79
N VAL A 246 -1.55 0.67 -17.68
CA VAL A 246 -0.19 0.10 -17.60
C VAL A 246 -0.20 -1.38 -18.05
N GLU A 247 -1.22 -2.14 -17.68
CA GLU A 247 -1.35 -3.54 -18.13
C GLU A 247 -1.53 -3.62 -19.66
N VAL A 248 -2.29 -2.71 -20.26
CA VAL A 248 -2.44 -2.64 -21.71
C VAL A 248 -1.10 -2.34 -22.39
N LEU A 249 -0.32 -1.37 -21.87
CA LEU A 249 1.03 -1.08 -22.36
C LEU A 249 1.94 -2.32 -22.32
N LEU A 250 1.97 -3.02 -21.18
CA LEU A 250 2.81 -4.21 -21.00
C LEU A 250 2.41 -5.32 -22.00
N ARG A 251 1.11 -5.56 -22.18
CA ARG A 251 0.61 -6.54 -23.16
C ARG A 251 0.97 -6.15 -24.59
N SER A 252 0.88 -4.86 -24.93
CA SER A 252 1.28 -4.36 -26.24
C SER A 252 2.77 -4.58 -26.50
N TYR A 253 3.63 -4.32 -25.50
CA TYR A 253 5.06 -4.61 -25.59
C TYR A 253 5.36 -6.10 -25.75
N ALA A 254 4.69 -6.96 -24.98
CA ALA A 254 4.86 -8.41 -25.11
C ALA A 254 4.51 -8.89 -26.52
N LEU A 255 3.39 -8.43 -27.08
CA LEU A 255 2.98 -8.77 -28.46
C LEU A 255 3.97 -8.27 -29.52
N LEU A 256 4.63 -7.13 -29.29
CA LEU A 256 5.63 -6.61 -30.21
C LEU A 256 6.97 -7.37 -30.11
N TYR A 257 7.26 -7.97 -28.97
CA TYR A 257 8.51 -8.70 -28.74
C TYR A 257 8.41 -10.18 -29.18
N ASP A 258 7.27 -10.80 -28.96
CA ASP A 258 7.02 -12.24 -29.27
C ASP A 258 6.41 -12.46 -30.67
N GLY A 259 5.96 -11.43 -31.35
CA GLY A 259 5.32 -11.48 -32.68
C GLY A 259 6.25 -11.19 -33.80
#